data_0c1f81a2e7d4c068b61ae05f075dc9ca
#
_entry.id   0c1f81a2e7d4c068b61ae05f075dc9ca
#
_cell.length_a   1.000
_cell.length_b   1.000
_cell.length_c   1.000
_cell.angle_alpha   90.00
_cell.angle_beta   90.00
_cell.angle_gamma   90.00
#
_symmetry.space_group_name_H-M   'P 1'
#
loop_
_entity.id
_entity.type
_entity.pdbx_description
1 polymer ?
#
loop_
_entity_poly.entity_id
_entity_poly.type
_entity_poly.pdbx_seq_one_letter_code
_entity_poly.pdbx_strand_id
1 'polypeptide(L)'
;MENEILLETEELLQRLVEAVEKLMKKSAKAAVAATAVAALYGAAAYGVTRTLMDVAMKRDMPKALQHKSGDHLTGESHDELYREAQKTAANRLASSETETVLLENRDGLTLVGHLRECENAERLVIAFHGWRSAWHRDFGLVSDFLEREKCSVLYVEQRAQNESEGNYIGFGLTERYDCVDWAVWASERFGEALPIYLMGVSLGGATVLMAAGDVLPDTVRGVIADSAYTSPREIWQYVMKKNLRLPTRAATFIADGLCKKRLNASSGSYSTVEALKNTEVPVLLIHGEDDHFVPLRMAFENRDACASFCKLLVIPGADHARTYYMGRGAYEAAMRAFWEHFDK
;
A
#
# COMPACT_ATOMS: atom_id res chain seq x y z
N MET A 1 54.61 44.35 -49.65
CA MET A 1 54.25 42.88 -49.61
C MET A 1 54.32 42.29 -48.20
N GLU A 2 55.48 42.27 -47.50
CA GLU A 2 55.52 41.68 -46.13
C GLU A 2 54.62 42.39 -45.08
N ASN A 3 54.54 43.71 -45.11
CA ASN A 3 53.71 44.49 -44.21
C ASN A 3 52.17 44.34 -44.50
N GLU A 4 51.79 44.13 -45.75
CA GLU A 4 50.37 43.89 -46.12
C GLU A 4 49.92 42.54 -45.68
N ILE A 5 50.72 41.48 -45.79
CA ILE A 5 50.41 40.14 -45.36
C ILE A 5 50.27 40.06 -43.84
N LEU A 6 51.11 40.85 -43.09
CA LEU A 6 50.99 40.94 -41.65
C LEU A 6 49.72 41.65 -41.19
N LEU A 7 49.26 42.72 -41.87
CA LEU A 7 48.03 43.42 -41.57
C LEU A 7 46.78 42.53 -41.87
N GLU A 8 46.77 41.80 -42.99
CA GLU A 8 45.68 40.90 -43.31
C GLU A 8 45.61 39.74 -42.33
N THR A 9 46.73 39.22 -41.83
CA THR A 9 46.75 38.17 -40.82
C THR A 9 46.20 38.62 -39.45
N GLU A 10 46.55 39.85 -39.04
CA GLU A 10 46.05 40.46 -37.80
C GLU A 10 44.51 40.67 -37.87
N GLU A 11 43.99 41.21 -38.99
CA GLU A 11 42.55 41.37 -39.18
C GLU A 11 41.81 40.03 -39.17
N LEU A 12 42.36 38.98 -39.79
CA LEU A 12 41.79 37.65 -39.78
C LEU A 12 41.78 37.04 -38.37
N LEU A 13 42.85 37.19 -37.61
CA LEU A 13 42.92 36.75 -36.24
C LEU A 13 41.89 37.46 -35.34
N GLN A 14 41.73 38.76 -35.53
CA GLN A 14 40.77 39.54 -34.75
C GLN A 14 39.30 39.12 -35.03
N ARG A 15 38.96 38.89 -36.31
CA ARG A 15 37.64 38.36 -36.71
C ARG A 15 37.39 36.95 -36.17
N LEU A 16 38.42 36.10 -36.10
CA LEU A 16 38.32 34.75 -35.53
C LEU A 16 38.08 34.80 -34.01
N VAL A 17 38.78 35.68 -33.30
CA VAL A 17 38.60 35.91 -31.86
C VAL A 17 37.18 36.41 -31.57
N GLU A 18 36.69 37.41 -32.31
CA GLU A 18 35.32 37.91 -32.16
C GLU A 18 34.25 36.82 -32.45
N ALA A 19 34.47 36.00 -33.49
CA ALA A 19 33.56 34.88 -33.81
C ALA A 19 33.54 33.81 -32.70
N VAL A 20 34.71 33.48 -32.15
CA VAL A 20 34.83 32.53 -31.02
C VAL A 20 34.17 33.09 -29.75
N GLU A 21 34.39 34.36 -29.41
CA GLU A 21 33.73 35.01 -28.28
C GLU A 21 32.20 35.03 -28.45
N LYS A 22 31.70 35.31 -29.66
CA LYS A 22 30.25 35.29 -29.96
C LYS A 22 29.64 33.90 -29.87
N LEU A 23 30.38 32.87 -30.28
CA LEU A 23 30.01 31.47 -30.12
C LEU A 23 29.99 31.04 -28.63
N MET A 24 31.00 31.43 -27.87
CA MET A 24 31.06 31.15 -26.44
C MET A 24 29.93 31.85 -25.66
N LYS A 25 29.60 33.10 -25.98
CA LYS A 25 28.47 33.82 -25.37
C LYS A 25 27.11 33.17 -25.75
N LYS A 26 26.99 32.65 -26.97
CA LYS A 26 25.78 31.94 -27.43
C LYS A 26 25.62 30.60 -26.72
N SER A 27 26.72 29.83 -26.56
CA SER A 27 26.71 28.54 -25.84
C SER A 27 26.47 28.72 -24.34
N ALA A 28 27.04 29.77 -23.71
CA ALA A 28 26.76 30.08 -22.31
C ALA A 28 25.29 30.46 -22.07
N LYS A 29 24.70 31.30 -22.94
CA LYS A 29 23.27 31.62 -22.87
C LYS A 29 22.40 30.38 -23.03
N ALA A 30 22.73 29.46 -23.97
CA ALA A 30 22.01 28.22 -24.16
C ALA A 30 22.15 27.30 -22.93
N ALA A 31 23.31 27.22 -22.32
CA ALA A 31 23.54 26.46 -21.08
C ALA A 31 22.72 27.01 -19.92
N VAL A 32 22.68 28.34 -19.73
CA VAL A 32 21.86 28.99 -18.71
C VAL A 32 20.37 28.72 -18.94
N ALA A 33 19.88 28.83 -20.17
CA ALA A 33 18.51 28.54 -20.52
C ALA A 33 18.16 27.06 -20.24
N ALA A 34 19.00 26.12 -20.62
CA ALA A 34 18.81 24.69 -20.34
C ALA A 34 18.77 24.39 -18.84
N THR A 35 19.65 25.03 -18.04
CA THR A 35 19.65 24.91 -16.57
C THR A 35 18.35 25.45 -15.96
N ALA A 36 17.87 26.60 -16.44
CA ALA A 36 16.60 27.17 -15.96
C ALA A 36 15.41 26.26 -16.28
N VAL A 37 15.35 25.71 -17.49
CA VAL A 37 14.30 24.75 -17.87
C VAL A 37 14.37 23.48 -17.02
N ALA A 38 15.56 22.95 -16.79
CA ALA A 38 15.75 21.77 -15.92
C ALA A 38 15.34 22.06 -14.47
N ALA A 39 15.64 23.24 -13.94
CA ALA A 39 15.23 23.67 -12.60
C ALA A 39 13.71 23.81 -12.49
N LEU A 40 13.06 24.41 -13.48
CA LEU A 40 11.59 24.52 -13.52
C LEU A 40 10.91 23.15 -13.59
N TYR A 41 11.43 22.25 -14.44
CA TYR A 41 10.95 20.87 -14.52
C TYR A 41 11.12 20.13 -13.20
N GLY A 42 12.30 20.27 -12.54
CA GLY A 42 12.56 19.68 -11.24
C GLY A 42 11.62 20.20 -10.14
N ALA A 43 11.38 21.51 -10.12
CA ALA A 43 10.44 22.13 -9.18
C ALA A 43 8.99 21.64 -9.41
N ALA A 44 8.55 21.57 -10.65
CA ALA A 44 7.23 21.05 -11.01
C ALA A 44 7.09 19.57 -10.64
N ALA A 45 8.06 18.72 -10.97
CA ALA A 45 8.09 17.31 -10.61
C ALA A 45 8.05 17.12 -9.09
N TYR A 46 8.80 17.93 -8.34
CA TYR A 46 8.79 17.91 -6.87
C TYR A 46 7.40 18.29 -6.33
N GLY A 47 6.80 19.39 -6.81
CA GLY A 47 5.50 19.85 -6.37
C GLY A 47 4.40 18.81 -6.59
N VAL A 48 4.34 18.25 -7.79
CA VAL A 48 3.36 17.18 -8.15
C VAL A 48 3.58 15.95 -7.29
N THR A 49 4.83 15.44 -7.23
CA THR A 49 5.13 14.23 -6.46
C THR A 49 4.85 14.43 -4.97
N ARG A 50 5.23 15.59 -4.40
CA ARG A 50 4.92 15.92 -3.00
C ARG A 50 3.42 15.90 -2.73
N THR A 51 2.61 16.49 -3.62
CA THR A 51 1.14 16.49 -3.48
C THR A 51 0.58 15.06 -3.52
N LEU A 52 1.05 14.23 -4.45
CA LEU A 52 0.64 12.81 -4.52
C LEU A 52 1.05 12.05 -3.26
N MET A 53 2.26 12.28 -2.76
CA MET A 53 2.73 11.66 -1.51
C MET A 53 1.98 12.19 -0.27
N ASP A 54 1.53 13.46 -0.29
CA ASP A 54 0.67 13.99 0.76
C ASP A 54 -0.70 13.32 0.74
N VAL A 55 -1.29 13.10 -0.43
CA VAL A 55 -2.54 12.33 -0.58
C VAL A 55 -2.35 10.88 -0.14
N ALA A 56 -1.24 10.24 -0.52
CA ALA A 56 -1.01 8.84 -0.21
C ALA A 56 -0.78 8.60 1.29
N MET A 57 0.06 9.41 1.92
CA MET A 57 0.63 9.11 3.24
C MET A 57 0.07 9.92 4.40
N LYS A 58 -0.32 11.19 4.22
CA LYS A 58 -0.79 12.00 5.35
C LYS A 58 -2.14 11.50 5.87
N ARG A 59 -2.34 11.55 7.21
CA ARG A 59 -3.65 11.29 7.83
C ARG A 59 -4.74 12.10 7.14
N ASP A 60 -4.56 13.42 7.09
CA ASP A 60 -5.53 14.33 6.49
C ASP A 60 -5.26 14.50 5.00
N MET A 61 -6.27 14.27 4.19
CA MET A 61 -6.20 14.56 2.76
C MET A 61 -6.13 16.10 2.55
N PRO A 62 -5.30 16.58 1.63
CA PRO A 62 -5.27 18.01 1.29
C PRO A 62 -6.67 18.55 0.97
N LYS A 63 -7.07 19.66 1.60
CA LYS A 63 -8.44 20.24 1.49
C LYS A 63 -8.94 20.39 0.05
N ALA A 64 -8.04 20.73 -0.89
CA ALA A 64 -8.35 20.88 -2.31
C ALA A 64 -8.80 19.58 -3.00
N LEU A 65 -8.52 18.40 -2.39
CA LEU A 65 -8.81 17.08 -2.94
C LEU A 65 -9.88 16.33 -2.16
N GLN A 66 -10.31 16.82 -1.00
CA GLN A 66 -11.32 16.19 -0.14
C GLN A 66 -12.69 16.03 -0.81
N HIS A 67 -13.01 16.87 -1.79
CA HIS A 67 -14.31 16.87 -2.51
C HIS A 67 -14.26 16.17 -3.88
N LYS A 68 -13.09 15.71 -4.31
CA LYS A 68 -12.99 14.87 -5.51
C LYS A 68 -13.07 13.42 -5.05
N SER A 69 -14.17 12.76 -5.40
CA SER A 69 -14.33 11.33 -5.12
C SER A 69 -13.07 10.58 -5.54
N GLY A 70 -12.53 9.75 -4.64
CA GLY A 70 -11.32 8.96 -4.88
C GLY A 70 -11.46 7.92 -5.99
N ASP A 71 -12.65 7.80 -6.60
CA ASP A 71 -13.05 6.80 -7.59
C ASP A 71 -12.04 6.67 -8.75
N HIS A 72 -11.42 7.78 -9.16
CA HIS A 72 -10.41 7.76 -10.22
C HIS A 72 -9.01 7.29 -9.76
N LEU A 73 -8.73 7.33 -8.45
CA LEU A 73 -7.46 6.89 -7.88
C LEU A 73 -7.51 5.43 -7.41
N THR A 74 -8.67 5.01 -6.90
CA THR A 74 -8.89 3.68 -6.32
C THR A 74 -9.47 2.68 -7.30
N GLY A 75 -9.84 3.11 -8.54
CA GLY A 75 -10.50 2.23 -9.50
C GLY A 75 -11.90 1.79 -9.03
N GLU A 76 -12.59 2.59 -8.20
CA GLU A 76 -13.95 2.28 -7.79
C GLU A 76 -14.83 2.13 -9.04
N SER A 77 -15.39 0.96 -9.18
CA SER A 77 -16.20 0.58 -10.33
C SER A 77 -17.52 1.33 -10.34
N HIS A 78 -17.99 1.57 -11.55
CA HIS A 78 -19.36 2.03 -11.82
C HIS A 78 -20.44 0.95 -11.57
N ASP A 79 -20.08 -0.21 -11.01
CA ASP A 79 -21.02 -1.25 -10.65
C ASP A 79 -21.86 -0.83 -9.43
N GLU A 80 -23.06 -0.37 -9.70
CA GLU A 80 -23.99 0.14 -8.72
C GLU A 80 -24.50 -0.96 -7.77
N LEU A 81 -24.65 -2.19 -8.29
CA LEU A 81 -25.08 -3.35 -7.49
C LEU A 81 -24.02 -3.71 -6.44
N TYR A 82 -22.75 -3.70 -6.84
CA TYR A 82 -21.67 -3.93 -5.88
C TYR A 82 -21.62 -2.85 -4.80
N ARG A 83 -21.71 -1.57 -5.18
CA ARG A 83 -21.70 -0.45 -4.22
C ARG A 83 -22.85 -0.52 -3.23
N GLU A 84 -24.04 -0.88 -3.71
CA GLU A 84 -25.23 -1.05 -2.85
C GLU A 84 -25.08 -2.23 -1.90
N ALA A 85 -24.61 -3.37 -2.39
CA ALA A 85 -24.33 -4.56 -1.57
C ALA A 85 -23.27 -4.26 -0.50
N GLN A 86 -22.16 -3.62 -0.88
CA GLN A 86 -21.10 -3.23 0.04
C GLN A 86 -21.61 -2.25 1.10
N LYS A 87 -22.35 -1.20 0.70
CA LYS A 87 -22.91 -0.22 1.63
C LYS A 87 -23.88 -0.86 2.63
N THR A 88 -24.76 -1.74 2.16
CA THR A 88 -25.71 -2.45 3.02
C THR A 88 -24.97 -3.33 4.03
N ALA A 89 -24.01 -4.10 3.57
CA ALA A 89 -23.20 -4.96 4.44
C ALA A 89 -22.33 -4.16 5.43
N ALA A 90 -21.73 -3.04 4.96
CA ALA A 90 -20.96 -2.13 5.81
C ALA A 90 -21.83 -1.53 6.93
N ASN A 91 -23.02 -1.04 6.60
CA ASN A 91 -23.95 -0.47 7.60
C ASN A 91 -24.37 -1.51 8.63
N ARG A 92 -24.64 -2.75 8.19
CA ARG A 92 -24.98 -3.85 9.09
C ARG A 92 -23.84 -4.14 10.06
N LEU A 93 -22.59 -4.27 9.55
CA LEU A 93 -21.44 -4.54 10.39
C LEU A 93 -21.13 -3.37 11.33
N ALA A 94 -21.22 -2.12 10.86
CA ALA A 94 -21.03 -0.93 11.70
C ALA A 94 -22.06 -0.80 12.83
N SER A 95 -23.25 -1.37 12.65
CA SER A 95 -24.33 -1.37 13.65
C SER A 95 -24.29 -2.58 14.56
N SER A 96 -23.37 -3.53 14.34
CA SER A 96 -23.23 -4.69 15.23
C SER A 96 -22.56 -4.30 16.54
N GLU A 97 -22.88 -5.03 17.60
CA GLU A 97 -22.25 -4.86 18.91
C GLU A 97 -20.78 -5.27 18.83
N THR A 98 -19.90 -4.36 19.24
CA THR A 98 -18.45 -4.58 19.32
C THR A 98 -17.90 -3.95 20.59
N GLU A 99 -16.91 -4.58 21.20
CA GLU A 99 -16.07 -3.96 22.25
C GLU A 99 -15.02 -3.07 21.56
N THR A 100 -14.94 -1.80 21.95
CA THR A 100 -13.83 -0.94 21.53
C THR A 100 -12.58 -1.27 22.32
N VAL A 101 -11.53 -1.67 21.66
CA VAL A 101 -10.22 -2.00 22.24
C VAL A 101 -9.24 -0.89 21.90
N LEU A 102 -8.51 -0.42 22.90
CA LEU A 102 -7.42 0.55 22.74
C LEU A 102 -6.09 -0.16 22.99
N LEU A 103 -5.16 -0.04 22.07
CA LEU A 103 -3.81 -0.58 22.17
C LEU A 103 -2.79 0.55 22.05
N GLU A 104 -1.95 0.73 23.07
CA GLU A 104 -0.74 1.54 22.93
C GLU A 104 0.34 0.69 22.24
N ASN A 105 0.72 1.09 21.02
CA ASN A 105 1.73 0.39 20.25
C ASN A 105 3.16 0.76 20.68
N ARG A 106 4.16 0.07 20.16
CA ARG A 106 5.59 0.30 20.43
C ARG A 106 6.10 1.71 20.15
N ASP A 107 5.37 2.50 19.34
CA ASP A 107 5.69 3.90 19.02
C ASP A 107 4.98 4.89 19.96
N GLY A 108 4.20 4.41 20.95
CA GLY A 108 3.40 5.21 21.87
C GLY A 108 2.14 5.82 21.23
N LEU A 109 1.66 5.24 20.12
CA LEU A 109 0.40 5.64 19.49
C LEU A 109 -0.75 4.80 20.07
N THR A 110 -1.88 5.45 20.32
CA THR A 110 -3.12 4.75 20.64
C THR A 110 -3.78 4.26 19.36
N LEU A 111 -3.88 2.96 19.20
CA LEU A 111 -4.58 2.30 18.10
C LEU A 111 -5.94 1.81 18.59
N VAL A 112 -6.92 1.84 17.68
CA VAL A 112 -8.30 1.45 17.93
C VAL A 112 -8.61 0.14 17.23
N GLY A 113 -9.28 -0.76 17.94
CA GLY A 113 -9.85 -1.99 17.39
C GLY A 113 -11.28 -2.18 17.83
N HIS A 114 -12.07 -2.90 17.04
CA HIS A 114 -13.46 -3.24 17.31
C HIS A 114 -13.57 -4.75 17.39
N LEU A 115 -13.62 -5.28 18.60
CA LEU A 115 -13.71 -6.72 18.86
C LEU A 115 -15.18 -7.15 18.83
N ARG A 116 -15.49 -8.05 17.90
CA ARG A 116 -16.75 -8.76 17.86
C ARG A 116 -16.51 -10.19 18.30
N GLU A 117 -16.89 -10.51 19.53
CA GLU A 117 -16.76 -11.87 20.06
C GLU A 117 -17.87 -12.77 19.52
N CYS A 118 -17.50 -14.01 19.21
CA CYS A 118 -18.41 -15.08 18.81
C CYS A 118 -18.52 -16.08 19.96
N GLU A 119 -19.74 -16.44 20.34
CA GLU A 119 -19.97 -17.50 21.32
C GLU A 119 -19.42 -18.83 20.80
N ASN A 120 -18.61 -19.51 21.60
CA ASN A 120 -17.92 -20.75 21.23
C ASN A 120 -17.01 -20.56 19.99
N ALA A 121 -16.27 -19.46 19.96
CA ALA A 121 -15.32 -19.19 18.89
C ALA A 121 -14.31 -20.33 18.71
N GLU A 122 -14.09 -20.73 17.47
CA GLU A 122 -13.09 -21.74 17.09
C GLU A 122 -11.75 -21.08 16.71
N ARG A 123 -11.78 -19.79 16.37
CA ARG A 123 -10.59 -18.99 15.98
C ARG A 123 -10.83 -17.49 16.17
N LEU A 124 -9.72 -16.75 16.22
CA LEU A 124 -9.74 -15.29 16.18
C LEU A 124 -9.17 -14.83 14.83
N VAL A 125 -9.86 -13.91 14.17
CA VAL A 125 -9.36 -13.20 12.99
C VAL A 125 -9.05 -11.76 13.37
N ILE A 126 -7.80 -11.31 13.14
CA ILE A 126 -7.43 -9.89 13.25
C ILE A 126 -7.46 -9.31 11.84
N ALA A 127 -8.37 -8.37 11.59
CA ALA A 127 -8.73 -7.89 10.26
C ALA A 127 -8.26 -6.46 9.99
N PHE A 128 -7.39 -6.28 8.97
CA PHE A 128 -6.73 -5.02 8.59
C PHE A 128 -7.33 -4.47 7.30
N HIS A 129 -7.98 -3.31 7.36
CA HIS A 129 -8.63 -2.66 6.23
C HIS A 129 -7.64 -2.07 5.22
N GLY A 130 -8.14 -1.70 4.03
CA GLY A 130 -7.37 -1.08 2.96
C GLY A 130 -7.05 0.41 3.19
N TRP A 131 -6.33 0.97 2.23
CA TRP A 131 -5.93 2.38 2.24
C TRP A 131 -7.14 3.31 2.26
N ARG A 132 -7.20 4.22 3.24
CA ARG A 132 -8.28 5.21 3.44
C ARG A 132 -9.67 4.60 3.44
N SER A 133 -9.77 3.36 3.89
CA SER A 133 -11.01 2.65 4.08
C SER A 133 -11.40 2.58 5.56
N ALA A 134 -12.42 1.82 5.88
CA ALA A 134 -12.87 1.54 7.23
C ALA A 134 -13.11 0.04 7.37
N TRP A 135 -12.94 -0.48 8.59
CA TRP A 135 -13.12 -1.89 8.90
C TRP A 135 -14.48 -2.44 8.44
N HIS A 136 -15.56 -1.72 8.75
CA HIS A 136 -16.92 -2.13 8.37
C HIS A 136 -17.16 -2.13 6.85
N ARG A 137 -16.47 -1.24 6.10
CA ARG A 137 -16.57 -1.16 4.64
C ARG A 137 -15.92 -2.36 3.96
N ASP A 138 -14.71 -2.70 4.36
CA ASP A 138 -13.93 -3.74 3.70
C ASP A 138 -14.34 -5.15 4.14
N PHE A 139 -14.76 -5.31 5.39
CA PHE A 139 -15.14 -6.62 5.93
C PHE A 139 -16.64 -6.85 6.02
N GLY A 140 -17.49 -5.87 5.69
CA GLY A 140 -18.94 -5.99 5.77
C GLY A 140 -19.50 -7.17 4.99
N LEU A 141 -19.03 -7.40 3.75
CA LEU A 141 -19.51 -8.50 2.91
C LEU A 141 -19.11 -9.88 3.45
N VAL A 142 -17.91 -10.02 4.00
CA VAL A 142 -17.39 -11.29 4.50
C VAL A 142 -17.78 -11.56 5.96
N SER A 143 -18.28 -10.56 6.69
CA SER A 143 -18.55 -10.66 8.13
C SER A 143 -19.55 -11.79 8.50
N ASP A 144 -20.60 -11.98 7.71
CA ASP A 144 -21.57 -13.06 7.95
C ASP A 144 -20.95 -14.45 7.77
N PHE A 145 -20.00 -14.59 6.85
CA PHE A 145 -19.26 -15.83 6.70
C PHE A 145 -18.38 -16.09 7.91
N LEU A 146 -17.60 -15.09 8.36
CA LEU A 146 -16.77 -15.22 9.55
C LEU A 146 -17.58 -15.62 10.79
N GLU A 147 -18.77 -15.05 10.97
CA GLU A 147 -19.67 -15.41 12.05
C GLU A 147 -20.18 -16.86 11.95
N ARG A 148 -20.64 -17.29 10.77
CA ARG A 148 -21.08 -18.68 10.55
C ARG A 148 -19.97 -19.70 10.80
N GLU A 149 -18.72 -19.33 10.53
CA GLU A 149 -17.54 -20.18 10.78
C GLU A 149 -16.99 -20.00 12.20
N LYS A 150 -17.78 -19.42 13.12
CA LYS A 150 -17.43 -19.24 14.53
C LYS A 150 -16.11 -18.49 14.75
N CYS A 151 -15.88 -17.44 13.97
CA CYS A 151 -14.75 -16.56 14.19
C CYS A 151 -15.13 -15.42 15.15
N SER A 152 -14.39 -15.24 16.23
CA SER A 152 -14.27 -13.92 16.83
C SER A 152 -13.43 -13.05 15.91
N VAL A 153 -13.77 -11.76 15.77
CA VAL A 153 -13.05 -10.87 14.86
C VAL A 153 -12.68 -9.57 15.54
N LEU A 154 -11.39 -9.26 15.53
CA LEU A 154 -10.86 -7.96 15.90
C LEU A 154 -10.64 -7.14 14.62
N TYR A 155 -11.53 -6.20 14.36
CA TYR A 155 -11.40 -5.26 13.25
C TYR A 155 -10.53 -4.09 13.67
N VAL A 156 -9.34 -3.97 13.08
CA VAL A 156 -8.35 -2.94 13.46
C VAL A 156 -8.50 -1.71 12.58
N GLU A 157 -8.40 -0.54 13.18
CA GLU A 157 -8.16 0.71 12.48
C GLU A 157 -6.66 0.94 12.40
N GLN A 158 -6.11 0.93 11.18
CA GLN A 158 -4.67 1.08 10.99
C GLN A 158 -4.20 2.48 11.36
N ARG A 159 -2.93 2.61 11.81
CA ARG A 159 -2.35 3.92 12.20
C ARG A 159 -2.61 5.01 11.15
N ALA A 160 -2.77 6.23 11.60
CA ALA A 160 -3.07 7.42 10.78
C ALA A 160 -4.36 7.33 9.96
N GLN A 161 -5.29 6.44 10.31
CA GLN A 161 -6.58 6.29 9.67
C GLN A 161 -7.68 6.17 10.73
N ASN A 162 -8.86 6.67 10.40
CA ASN A 162 -10.05 6.65 11.25
C ASN A 162 -9.76 7.19 12.67
N GLU A 163 -10.00 6.45 13.74
CA GLU A 163 -9.78 6.89 15.12
C GLU A 163 -8.38 6.56 15.66
N SER A 164 -7.63 5.65 15.01
CA SER A 164 -6.25 5.34 15.41
C SER A 164 -5.31 6.53 15.20
N GLU A 165 -4.42 6.77 16.16
CA GLU A 165 -3.45 7.85 16.08
C GLU A 165 -2.40 7.66 15.00
N GLY A 166 -1.59 8.69 14.79
CA GLY A 166 -0.51 8.73 13.80
C GLY A 166 -0.68 9.83 12.77
N ASN A 167 0.41 10.21 12.13
CA ASN A 167 0.44 11.31 11.16
C ASN A 167 0.54 10.82 9.71
N TYR A 168 1.08 9.61 9.52
CA TYR A 168 1.38 9.08 8.20
C TYR A 168 0.99 7.62 8.07
N ILE A 169 0.39 7.29 6.92
CA ILE A 169 0.17 5.93 6.44
C ILE A 169 1.48 5.43 5.84
N GLY A 170 2.01 4.33 6.35
CA GLY A 170 3.31 3.77 5.99
C GLY A 170 3.29 2.72 4.89
N PHE A 171 2.12 2.38 4.36
CA PHE A 171 1.94 1.35 3.31
C PHE A 171 2.54 -0.01 3.68
N GLY A 172 2.35 -0.42 4.93
CA GLY A 172 2.85 -1.66 5.48
C GLY A 172 4.22 -1.55 6.16
N LEU A 173 5.03 -0.52 5.85
CA LEU A 173 6.37 -0.37 6.43
C LEU A 173 6.34 -0.17 7.96
N THR A 174 5.37 0.55 8.44
CA THR A 174 5.16 0.83 9.88
C THR A 174 3.99 0.03 10.45
N GLU A 175 2.93 -0.17 9.67
CA GLU A 175 1.73 -0.92 10.06
C GLU A 175 2.03 -2.39 10.38
N ARG A 176 3.07 -2.99 9.77
CA ARG A 176 3.48 -4.36 10.10
C ARG A 176 3.84 -4.52 11.59
N TYR A 177 4.42 -3.50 12.20
CA TYR A 177 4.75 -3.53 13.61
C TYR A 177 3.51 -3.43 14.49
N ASP A 178 2.51 -2.63 14.07
CA ASP A 178 1.19 -2.60 14.74
C ASP A 178 0.50 -3.95 14.63
N CYS A 179 0.63 -4.61 13.47
CA CYS A 179 0.09 -5.95 13.28
C CYS A 179 0.68 -6.97 14.25
N VAL A 180 2.00 -6.91 14.50
CA VAL A 180 2.66 -7.72 15.52
C VAL A 180 2.13 -7.36 16.93
N ASP A 181 2.02 -6.05 17.26
CA ASP A 181 1.55 -5.61 18.57
C ASP A 181 0.10 -6.07 18.82
N TRP A 182 -0.79 -6.00 17.81
CA TRP A 182 -2.15 -6.55 17.89
C TRP A 182 -2.17 -8.08 18.04
N ALA A 183 -1.26 -8.79 17.37
CA ALA A 183 -1.16 -10.24 17.51
C ALA A 183 -0.70 -10.64 18.92
N VAL A 184 0.25 -9.90 19.50
CA VAL A 184 0.70 -10.10 20.90
C VAL A 184 -0.45 -9.83 21.87
N TRP A 185 -1.14 -8.70 21.73
CA TRP A 185 -2.30 -8.37 22.57
C TRP A 185 -3.37 -9.47 22.49
N ALA A 186 -3.68 -9.95 21.30
CA ALA A 186 -4.67 -11.00 21.11
C ALA A 186 -4.23 -12.33 21.76
N SER A 187 -2.96 -12.70 21.61
CA SER A 187 -2.39 -13.88 22.23
C SER A 187 -2.46 -13.81 23.77
N GLU A 188 -2.18 -12.66 24.35
CA GLU A 188 -2.27 -12.44 25.81
C GLU A 188 -3.72 -12.49 26.30
N ARG A 189 -4.66 -11.92 25.53
CA ARG A 189 -6.09 -11.87 25.92
C ARG A 189 -6.79 -13.21 25.82
N PHE A 190 -6.55 -13.97 24.75
CA PHE A 190 -7.30 -15.20 24.43
C PHE A 190 -6.54 -16.48 24.77
N GLY A 191 -5.22 -16.37 25.03
CA GLY A 191 -4.37 -17.51 25.35
C GLY A 191 -4.09 -18.43 24.14
N GLU A 192 -3.46 -19.58 24.42
CA GLU A 192 -2.99 -20.52 23.40
C GLU A 192 -4.10 -21.37 22.78
N ALA A 193 -5.27 -21.43 23.42
CA ALA A 193 -6.39 -22.29 22.99
C ALA A 193 -7.13 -21.79 21.73
N LEU A 194 -6.97 -20.52 21.40
CA LEU A 194 -7.65 -19.90 20.25
C LEU A 194 -6.66 -19.56 19.14
N PRO A 195 -6.64 -20.31 18.02
CA PRO A 195 -5.77 -20.00 16.88
C PRO A 195 -6.10 -18.62 16.31
N ILE A 196 -5.06 -17.84 16.00
CA ILE A 196 -5.16 -16.48 15.47
C ILE A 196 -4.81 -16.49 13.98
N TYR A 197 -5.63 -15.81 13.18
CA TYR A 197 -5.37 -15.55 11.76
C TYR A 197 -5.30 -14.05 11.50
N LEU A 198 -4.23 -13.61 10.83
CA LEU A 198 -4.10 -12.24 10.37
C LEU A 198 -4.73 -12.12 8.98
N MET A 199 -5.74 -11.28 8.84
CA MET A 199 -6.45 -11.08 7.57
C MET A 199 -6.36 -9.63 7.13
N GLY A 200 -6.06 -9.38 5.85
CA GLY A 200 -5.99 -8.02 5.36
C GLY A 200 -6.41 -7.86 3.90
N VAL A 201 -6.94 -6.67 3.59
CA VAL A 201 -7.35 -6.28 2.23
C VAL A 201 -6.46 -5.15 1.73
N SER A 202 -5.91 -5.26 0.51
CA SER A 202 -5.12 -4.21 -0.14
C SER A 202 -3.93 -3.76 0.71
N LEU A 203 -3.93 -2.53 1.25
CA LEU A 203 -2.95 -2.06 2.23
C LEU A 203 -2.87 -3.01 3.43
N GLY A 204 -4.02 -3.41 3.98
CA GLY A 204 -4.08 -4.37 5.08
C GLY A 204 -3.49 -5.73 4.69
N GLY A 205 -3.73 -6.18 3.45
CA GLY A 205 -3.12 -7.38 2.91
C GLY A 205 -1.59 -7.30 2.84
N ALA A 206 -1.06 -6.17 2.39
CA ALA A 206 0.39 -5.93 2.40
C ALA A 206 0.94 -5.82 3.85
N THR A 207 0.19 -5.22 4.76
CA THR A 207 0.54 -5.13 6.18
C THR A 207 0.73 -6.51 6.81
N VAL A 208 -0.27 -7.41 6.67
CA VAL A 208 -0.18 -8.75 7.28
C VAL A 208 0.90 -9.62 6.62
N LEU A 209 1.13 -9.47 5.29
CA LEU A 209 2.22 -10.15 4.62
C LEU A 209 3.60 -9.66 5.05
N MET A 210 3.76 -8.35 5.27
CA MET A 210 5.02 -7.82 5.79
C MET A 210 5.25 -8.24 7.25
N ALA A 211 4.20 -8.30 8.07
CA ALA A 211 4.26 -8.78 9.45
C ALA A 211 4.62 -10.27 9.54
N ALA A 212 4.26 -11.06 8.53
CA ALA A 212 4.61 -12.49 8.47
C ALA A 212 6.13 -12.77 8.41
N GLY A 213 6.94 -11.76 8.06
CA GLY A 213 8.40 -11.83 8.12
C GLY A 213 9.00 -11.35 9.45
N ASP A 214 8.19 -10.86 10.38
CA ASP A 214 8.59 -10.50 11.73
C ASP A 214 8.30 -11.66 12.70
N VAL A 215 8.76 -11.53 13.95
CA VAL A 215 8.48 -12.54 15.00
C VAL A 215 7.04 -12.36 15.46
N LEU A 216 6.20 -13.34 15.14
CA LEU A 216 4.80 -13.42 15.56
C LEU A 216 4.65 -14.41 16.74
N PRO A 217 3.61 -14.23 17.59
CA PRO A 217 3.28 -15.26 18.60
C PRO A 217 2.94 -16.60 17.96
N ASP A 218 3.26 -17.70 18.65
CA ASP A 218 2.99 -19.07 18.19
C ASP A 218 1.49 -19.36 18.00
N THR A 219 0.63 -18.56 18.59
CA THR A 219 -0.82 -18.60 18.40
C THR A 219 -1.26 -18.17 17.00
N VAL A 220 -0.41 -17.44 16.24
CA VAL A 220 -0.69 -17.04 14.88
C VAL A 220 -0.49 -18.24 13.94
N ARG A 221 -1.59 -18.80 13.46
CA ARG A 221 -1.63 -20.03 12.64
C ARG A 221 -1.65 -19.77 11.14
N GLY A 222 -1.91 -18.53 10.71
CA GLY A 222 -1.94 -18.23 9.29
C GLY A 222 -2.18 -16.77 8.96
N VAL A 223 -1.83 -16.42 7.72
CA VAL A 223 -2.03 -15.09 7.15
C VAL A 223 -2.90 -15.21 5.91
N ILE A 224 -3.91 -14.35 5.78
CA ILE A 224 -4.85 -14.29 4.66
C ILE A 224 -4.76 -12.88 4.06
N ALA A 225 -4.28 -12.78 2.84
CA ALA A 225 -4.08 -11.48 2.18
C ALA A 225 -4.85 -11.40 0.87
N ASP A 226 -5.80 -10.47 0.81
CA ASP A 226 -6.63 -10.20 -0.35
C ASP A 226 -6.13 -8.95 -1.08
N SER A 227 -5.91 -9.06 -2.40
CA SER A 227 -5.51 -7.95 -3.28
C SER A 227 -4.25 -7.19 -2.82
N ALA A 228 -3.28 -7.89 -2.22
CA ALA A 228 -2.08 -7.32 -1.64
C ALA A 228 -1.01 -6.98 -2.70
N TYR A 229 -0.37 -5.82 -2.56
CA TYR A 229 0.79 -5.43 -3.38
C TYR A 229 2.11 -5.89 -2.75
N THR A 230 3.22 -5.79 -3.55
CA THR A 230 4.55 -6.28 -3.13
C THR A 230 5.35 -5.28 -2.29
N SER A 231 5.25 -3.99 -2.55
CA SER A 231 5.91 -2.93 -1.78
C SER A 231 5.31 -1.56 -2.04
N PRO A 232 5.51 -0.58 -1.13
CA PRO A 232 5.10 0.80 -1.38
C PRO A 232 5.68 1.36 -2.68
N ARG A 233 6.95 1.08 -2.97
CA ARG A 233 7.62 1.52 -4.20
C ARG A 233 6.94 0.99 -5.45
N GLU A 234 6.67 -0.30 -5.49
CA GLU A 234 6.08 -0.96 -6.66
C GLU A 234 4.64 -0.48 -6.92
N ILE A 235 3.81 -0.38 -5.88
CA ILE A 235 2.43 0.10 -6.04
C ILE A 235 2.40 1.58 -6.44
N TRP A 236 3.23 2.45 -5.84
CA TRP A 236 3.28 3.86 -6.23
C TRP A 236 3.78 4.05 -7.66
N GLN A 237 4.81 3.30 -8.09
CA GLN A 237 5.28 3.34 -9.47
C GLN A 237 4.21 2.87 -10.45
N TYR A 238 3.48 1.82 -10.11
CA TYR A 238 2.40 1.30 -10.94
C TYR A 238 1.27 2.34 -11.08
N VAL A 239 0.78 2.90 -9.99
CA VAL A 239 -0.26 3.94 -9.98
C VAL A 239 0.20 5.19 -10.74
N MET A 240 1.41 5.68 -10.49
CA MET A 240 1.95 6.83 -11.22
C MET A 240 2.03 6.57 -12.73
N LYS A 241 2.51 5.39 -13.14
CA LYS A 241 2.72 5.06 -14.55
C LYS A 241 1.42 4.73 -15.28
N LYS A 242 0.59 3.87 -14.69
CA LYS A 242 -0.60 3.30 -15.35
C LYS A 242 -1.84 4.18 -15.16
N ASN A 243 -2.10 4.61 -13.93
CA ASN A 243 -3.33 5.33 -13.60
C ASN A 243 -3.17 6.83 -13.84
N LEU A 244 -2.01 7.42 -13.49
CA LEU A 244 -1.76 8.86 -13.64
C LEU A 244 -0.94 9.23 -14.89
N ARG A 245 -0.37 8.25 -15.60
CA ARG A 245 0.47 8.44 -16.80
C ARG A 245 1.63 9.42 -16.60
N LEU A 246 2.24 9.41 -15.41
CA LEU A 246 3.35 10.30 -15.03
C LEU A 246 4.71 9.63 -15.25
N PRO A 247 5.79 10.42 -15.51
CA PRO A 247 7.15 9.91 -15.54
C PRO A 247 7.58 9.42 -14.15
N THR A 248 8.06 8.17 -14.05
CA THR A 248 8.31 7.54 -12.74
C THR A 248 9.70 7.80 -12.14
N ARG A 249 10.78 7.98 -12.95
CA ARG A 249 12.16 8.06 -12.39
C ARG A 249 12.37 9.18 -11.38
N ALA A 250 12.08 10.42 -11.79
CA ALA A 250 12.23 11.57 -10.90
C ALA A 250 11.25 11.51 -9.73
N ALA A 251 9.99 11.11 -10.02
CA ALA A 251 8.95 10.96 -9.01
C ALA A 251 9.31 9.90 -7.95
N THR A 252 9.85 8.75 -8.34
CA THR A 252 10.31 7.71 -7.39
C THR A 252 11.40 8.22 -6.47
N PHE A 253 12.41 8.93 -7.00
CA PHE A 253 13.47 9.50 -6.20
C PHE A 253 12.95 10.51 -5.17
N ILE A 254 12.03 11.38 -5.59
CA ILE A 254 11.39 12.37 -4.70
C ILE A 254 10.52 11.66 -3.66
N ALA A 255 9.72 10.66 -4.07
CA ALA A 255 8.86 9.87 -3.19
C ALA A 255 9.68 9.14 -2.12
N ASP A 256 10.80 8.51 -2.49
CA ASP A 256 11.72 7.88 -1.54
C ASP A 256 12.26 8.86 -0.50
N GLY A 257 12.69 10.06 -0.94
CA GLY A 257 13.16 11.10 -0.03
C GLY A 257 12.08 11.57 0.95
N LEU A 258 10.84 11.74 0.47
CA LEU A 258 9.70 12.10 1.31
C LEU A 258 9.30 10.98 2.27
N CYS A 259 9.30 9.74 1.81
CA CYS A 259 9.03 8.56 2.63
C CYS A 259 10.07 8.45 3.76
N LYS A 260 11.36 8.53 3.42
CA LYS A 260 12.43 8.50 4.41
C LYS A 260 12.32 9.63 5.45
N LYS A 261 11.93 10.83 5.02
CA LYS A 261 11.70 11.95 5.94
C LYS A 261 10.52 11.72 6.90
N ARG A 262 9.47 11.02 6.46
CA ARG A 262 8.22 10.83 7.20
C ARG A 262 8.24 9.60 8.10
N LEU A 263 8.84 8.51 7.62
CA LEU A 263 8.80 7.19 8.27
C LEU A 263 10.17 6.70 8.73
N ASN A 264 11.24 7.45 8.49
CA ASN A 264 12.63 7.00 8.66
C ASN A 264 12.98 5.73 7.84
N ALA A 265 12.22 5.46 6.78
CA ALA A 265 12.35 4.29 5.90
C ALA A 265 12.11 4.69 4.45
N SER A 266 12.86 4.15 3.49
CA SER A 266 12.58 4.36 2.07
C SER A 266 11.43 3.46 1.60
N SER A 267 10.76 3.82 0.49
CA SER A 267 9.63 3.03 -0.04
C SER A 267 9.99 1.62 -0.48
N GLY A 268 11.26 1.33 -0.67
CA GLY A 268 11.75 0.00 -1.02
C GLY A 268 12.63 -0.62 0.06
N SER A 269 12.60 -0.10 1.31
CA SER A 269 13.42 -0.65 2.41
C SER A 269 12.92 -2.00 2.93
N TYR A 270 11.67 -2.36 2.66
CA TYR A 270 11.06 -3.64 2.98
C TYR A 270 9.91 -3.92 2.02
N SER A 271 9.60 -5.18 1.82
CA SER A 271 8.57 -5.66 0.90
C SER A 271 7.90 -6.93 1.41
N THR A 272 6.71 -7.23 0.93
CA THR A 272 6.07 -8.53 1.19
C THR A 272 6.89 -9.68 0.64
N VAL A 273 7.55 -9.48 -0.51
CA VAL A 273 8.46 -10.47 -1.13
C VAL A 273 9.63 -10.80 -0.21
N GLU A 274 10.19 -9.78 0.46
CA GLU A 274 11.29 -9.99 1.41
C GLU A 274 10.80 -10.67 2.69
N ALA A 275 9.66 -10.24 3.22
CA ALA A 275 9.02 -10.85 4.38
C ALA A 275 8.71 -12.33 4.15
N LEU A 276 8.10 -12.65 3.01
CA LEU A 276 7.66 -13.99 2.67
C LEU A 276 8.81 -14.99 2.45
N LYS A 277 10.01 -14.54 2.09
CA LYS A 277 11.20 -15.39 2.02
C LYS A 277 11.64 -15.92 3.38
N ASN A 278 11.24 -15.25 4.45
CA ASN A 278 11.64 -15.58 5.82
C ASN A 278 10.46 -16.04 6.69
N THR A 279 9.24 -16.12 6.13
CA THR A 279 8.07 -16.51 6.91
C THR A 279 8.03 -18.01 7.15
N GLU A 280 7.66 -18.39 8.38
CA GLU A 280 7.31 -19.76 8.76
C GLU A 280 5.78 -19.95 8.84
N VAL A 281 5.03 -18.83 8.85
CA VAL A 281 3.57 -18.84 8.96
C VAL A 281 2.92 -19.17 7.62
N PRO A 282 1.94 -20.09 7.57
CA PRO A 282 1.18 -20.40 6.35
C PRO A 282 0.45 -19.19 5.78
N VAL A 283 0.37 -19.09 4.45
CA VAL A 283 -0.21 -17.95 3.74
C VAL A 283 -1.29 -18.38 2.75
N LEU A 284 -2.47 -17.75 2.82
CA LEU A 284 -3.49 -17.77 1.80
C LEU A 284 -3.53 -16.42 1.09
N LEU A 285 -3.15 -16.40 -0.17
CA LEU A 285 -3.29 -15.24 -1.06
C LEU A 285 -4.58 -15.34 -1.85
N ILE A 286 -5.31 -14.24 -1.93
CA ILE A 286 -6.52 -14.13 -2.75
C ILE A 286 -6.37 -12.89 -3.62
N HIS A 287 -6.71 -12.98 -4.91
CA HIS A 287 -6.53 -11.84 -5.82
C HIS A 287 -7.54 -11.89 -6.97
N GLY A 288 -7.98 -10.72 -7.41
CA GLY A 288 -8.82 -10.60 -8.60
C GLY A 288 -7.99 -10.72 -9.89
N GLU A 289 -8.50 -11.46 -10.88
CA GLU A 289 -7.83 -11.59 -12.17
C GLU A 289 -7.70 -10.25 -12.89
N ASP A 290 -8.75 -9.43 -12.83
CA ASP A 290 -8.86 -8.14 -13.50
C ASP A 290 -8.56 -6.95 -12.57
N ASP A 291 -7.77 -7.16 -11.52
CA ASP A 291 -7.38 -6.09 -10.60
C ASP A 291 -6.54 -5.02 -11.33
N HIS A 292 -7.17 -3.87 -11.57
CA HIS A 292 -6.57 -2.73 -12.28
C HIS A 292 -5.77 -1.81 -11.35
N PHE A 293 -5.91 -1.94 -10.04
CA PHE A 293 -5.22 -1.11 -9.06
C PHE A 293 -3.96 -1.79 -8.52
N VAL A 294 -4.07 -3.05 -8.09
CA VAL A 294 -2.94 -3.90 -7.72
C VAL A 294 -2.84 -5.04 -8.73
N PRO A 295 -1.88 -5.01 -9.67
CA PRO A 295 -1.86 -5.99 -10.75
C PRO A 295 -1.60 -7.41 -10.24
N LEU A 296 -2.33 -8.39 -10.78
CA LEU A 296 -2.27 -9.81 -10.41
C LEU A 296 -0.83 -10.38 -10.38
N ARG A 297 0.09 -9.84 -11.20
CA ARG A 297 1.51 -10.23 -11.15
C ARG A 297 2.13 -10.11 -9.76
N MET A 298 1.67 -9.14 -8.94
CA MET A 298 2.18 -8.96 -7.58
C MET A 298 1.75 -10.12 -6.67
N ALA A 299 0.59 -10.71 -6.88
CA ALA A 299 0.17 -11.91 -6.17
C ALA A 299 1.03 -13.14 -6.54
N PHE A 300 1.41 -13.28 -7.81
CA PHE A 300 2.34 -14.32 -8.23
C PHE A 300 3.74 -14.10 -7.63
N GLU A 301 4.24 -12.85 -7.61
CA GLU A 301 5.52 -12.52 -6.99
C GLU A 301 5.52 -12.86 -5.48
N ASN A 302 4.42 -12.56 -4.78
CA ASN A 302 4.25 -12.93 -3.36
C ASN A 302 4.22 -14.45 -3.17
N ARG A 303 3.44 -15.19 -3.96
CA ARG A 303 3.37 -16.66 -3.91
C ARG A 303 4.73 -17.29 -4.13
N ASP A 304 5.42 -16.85 -5.18
CA ASP A 304 6.71 -17.45 -5.59
C ASP A 304 7.85 -17.14 -4.62
N ALA A 305 7.70 -16.09 -3.80
CA ALA A 305 8.66 -15.73 -2.75
C ALA A 305 8.42 -16.46 -1.42
N CYS A 306 7.24 -17.01 -1.20
CA CYS A 306 6.86 -17.55 0.10
C CYS A 306 7.61 -18.85 0.44
N ALA A 307 8.36 -18.83 1.55
CA ALA A 307 9.15 -19.98 2.03
C ALA A 307 8.30 -21.03 2.77
N SER A 308 7.14 -20.60 3.31
CA SER A 308 6.19 -21.47 4.00
C SER A 308 5.11 -21.99 3.03
N PHE A 309 4.13 -22.73 3.58
CA PHE A 309 2.96 -23.10 2.80
C PHE A 309 2.26 -21.84 2.24
N CYS A 310 2.06 -21.81 0.94
CA CYS A 310 1.40 -20.70 0.28
C CYS A 310 0.43 -21.19 -0.79
N LYS A 311 -0.84 -20.78 -0.67
CA LYS A 311 -1.89 -21.04 -1.67
C LYS A 311 -2.36 -19.72 -2.26
N LEU A 312 -2.45 -19.62 -3.57
CA LEU A 312 -3.03 -18.49 -4.27
C LEU A 312 -4.37 -18.88 -4.88
N LEU A 313 -5.42 -18.14 -4.51
CA LEU A 313 -6.74 -18.17 -5.14
C LEU A 313 -6.89 -16.95 -6.04
N VAL A 314 -7.07 -17.16 -7.34
CA VAL A 314 -7.40 -16.12 -8.31
C VAL A 314 -8.88 -16.17 -8.60
N ILE A 315 -9.59 -15.05 -8.47
CA ILE A 315 -11.02 -14.94 -8.76
C ILE A 315 -11.19 -14.34 -10.17
N PRO A 316 -11.71 -15.12 -11.13
CA PRO A 316 -11.91 -14.66 -12.50
C PRO A 316 -12.83 -13.43 -12.58
N GLY A 317 -12.44 -12.44 -13.38
CA GLY A 317 -13.21 -11.23 -13.64
C GLY A 317 -13.31 -10.27 -12.45
N ALA A 318 -12.74 -10.59 -11.28
CA ALA A 318 -12.79 -9.70 -10.12
C ALA A 318 -11.77 -8.57 -10.25
N ASP A 319 -12.23 -7.33 -10.02
CA ASP A 319 -11.40 -6.15 -9.86
C ASP A 319 -10.94 -6.00 -8.40
N HIS A 320 -10.19 -4.94 -8.10
CA HIS A 320 -9.57 -4.66 -6.80
C HIS A 320 -10.55 -4.77 -5.62
N ALA A 321 -10.19 -5.59 -4.62
CA ALA A 321 -10.99 -5.81 -3.39
C ALA A 321 -12.43 -6.30 -3.63
N ARG A 322 -12.70 -6.98 -4.77
CA ARG A 322 -14.03 -7.53 -5.12
C ARG A 322 -14.08 -9.04 -5.13
N THR A 323 -13.01 -9.67 -4.74
CA THR A 323 -12.81 -11.12 -4.76
C THR A 323 -13.92 -11.86 -4.02
N TYR A 324 -14.32 -11.40 -2.83
CA TYR A 324 -15.42 -12.01 -2.08
C TYR A 324 -16.78 -11.84 -2.79
N TYR A 325 -17.06 -10.65 -3.34
CA TYR A 325 -18.31 -10.39 -4.03
C TYR A 325 -18.47 -11.23 -5.29
N MET A 326 -17.41 -11.30 -6.11
CA MET A 326 -17.41 -11.98 -7.39
C MET A 326 -17.27 -13.51 -7.28
N GLY A 327 -16.49 -13.97 -6.29
CA GLY A 327 -16.13 -15.38 -6.16
C GLY A 327 -16.47 -15.99 -4.80
N ARG A 328 -17.59 -15.59 -4.17
CA ARG A 328 -17.96 -15.95 -2.80
C ARG A 328 -17.75 -17.43 -2.47
N GLY A 329 -18.27 -18.33 -3.30
CA GLY A 329 -18.17 -19.77 -3.05
C GLY A 329 -16.73 -20.29 -3.01
N ALA A 330 -15.90 -19.84 -3.97
CA ALA A 330 -14.47 -20.21 -4.03
C ALA A 330 -13.69 -19.60 -2.87
N TYR A 331 -13.98 -18.35 -2.52
CA TYR A 331 -13.38 -17.64 -1.40
C TYR A 331 -13.65 -18.36 -0.07
N GLU A 332 -14.92 -18.63 0.24
CA GLU A 332 -15.33 -19.33 1.46
C GLU A 332 -14.73 -20.75 1.52
N ALA A 333 -14.73 -21.48 0.40
CA ALA A 333 -14.12 -22.81 0.33
C ALA A 333 -12.62 -22.80 0.57
N ALA A 334 -11.90 -21.80 0.02
CA ALA A 334 -10.46 -21.66 0.23
C ALA A 334 -10.11 -21.35 1.69
N MET A 335 -10.90 -20.48 2.34
CA MET A 335 -10.72 -20.15 3.75
C MET A 335 -11.00 -21.35 4.66
N ARG A 336 -12.10 -22.09 4.44
CA ARG A 336 -12.39 -23.32 5.22
C ARG A 336 -11.27 -24.34 5.10
N ALA A 337 -10.81 -24.62 3.87
CA ALA A 337 -9.72 -25.57 3.65
C ALA A 337 -8.40 -25.11 4.30
N PHE A 338 -8.16 -23.80 4.38
CA PHE A 338 -6.99 -23.25 5.05
C PHE A 338 -7.08 -23.43 6.57
N TRP A 339 -8.20 -23.11 7.19
CA TRP A 339 -8.45 -23.31 8.62
C TRP A 339 -8.43 -24.78 9.03
N GLU A 340 -9.12 -25.68 8.30
CA GLU A 340 -9.13 -27.11 8.56
C GLU A 340 -7.71 -27.72 8.62
N HIS A 341 -6.78 -27.13 7.87
CA HIS A 341 -5.39 -27.61 7.83
C HIS A 341 -4.56 -27.06 9.00
N PHE A 342 -4.79 -25.83 9.45
CA PHE A 342 -3.91 -25.12 10.36
C PHE A 342 -4.50 -24.81 11.74
N ASP A 343 -5.77 -25.09 12.01
CA ASP A 343 -6.40 -24.93 13.34
C ASP A 343 -5.87 -25.94 14.39
N LYS A 344 -5.09 -26.93 13.96
CA LYS A 344 -4.61 -28.04 14.80
C LYS A 344 -3.33 -27.70 15.56
#